data_51a850792c7b0b3013f7b5a3c12fc3c8
#
_entry.id   51a850792c7b0b3013f7b5a3c12fc3c8
#
_cell.length_a   1.000
_cell.length_b   1.000
_cell.length_c   1.000
_cell.angle_alpha   90.00
_cell.angle_beta   90.00
_cell.angle_gamma   90.00
#
_symmetry.space_group_name_H-M   'P 1'
#
loop_
_entity.id
_entity.type
_entity.pdbx_description
1 polymer ?
#
loop_
_entity_poly.entity_id
_entity_poly.type
_entity_poly.pdbx_seq_one_letter_code
_entity_poly.pdbx_strand_id
1 'polypeptide(L)'
;MKLNEIQKIVEETFPKIVEHYGLSKFQPSTPYVDYDTSIYAHYSGEEDDGTMGEQNPDAEYCNMNNEIIIYYPKMEDKEHVIQTLVHEYQHYLQSPSWMKRYYNMGYNYSDHPYEIAAYKEEDNYKLFI
;
A
#
# COMPACT_ATOMS: atom_id res chain seq x y z
N MET A 1 -0.60 6.59 -15.67
CA MET A 1 -1.91 5.90 -15.88
C MET A 1 -3.05 6.81 -15.42
N LYS A 2 -4.20 6.63 -16.00
CA LYS A 2 -5.41 7.34 -15.58
C LYS A 2 -6.01 6.67 -14.34
N LEU A 3 -6.65 7.45 -13.48
CA LEU A 3 -7.24 6.96 -12.24
C LEU A 3 -8.26 5.83 -12.50
N ASN A 4 -9.11 5.98 -13.51
CA ASN A 4 -10.12 4.96 -13.82
C ASN A 4 -9.50 3.63 -14.27
N GLU A 5 -8.35 3.67 -14.94
CA GLU A 5 -7.61 2.46 -15.30
C GLU A 5 -7.06 1.75 -14.05
N ILE A 6 -6.52 2.53 -13.11
CA ILE A 6 -6.01 2.01 -11.84
C ILE A 6 -7.13 1.39 -11.03
N GLN A 7 -8.26 2.07 -10.91
CA GLN A 7 -9.43 1.57 -10.18
C GLN A 7 -9.93 0.24 -10.76
N LYS A 8 -9.94 0.12 -12.08
CA LYS A 8 -10.34 -1.13 -12.74
C LYS A 8 -9.39 -2.28 -12.40
N ILE A 9 -8.08 -2.03 -12.43
CA ILE A 9 -7.07 -3.03 -12.07
C ILE A 9 -7.28 -3.48 -10.62
N VAL A 10 -7.50 -2.54 -9.71
CA VAL A 10 -7.73 -2.82 -8.30
C VAL A 10 -9.00 -3.67 -8.12
N GLU A 11 -10.09 -3.31 -8.77
CA GLU A 11 -11.35 -4.06 -8.69
C GLU A 11 -11.21 -5.51 -9.16
N GLU A 12 -10.38 -5.74 -10.18
CA GLU A 12 -10.15 -7.07 -10.74
C GLU A 12 -9.16 -7.90 -9.93
N THR A 13 -8.15 -7.27 -9.33
CA THR A 13 -7.02 -7.99 -8.71
C THR A 13 -7.09 -8.05 -7.19
N PHE A 14 -7.62 -7.04 -6.53
CA PHE A 14 -7.65 -6.98 -5.07
C PHE A 14 -8.39 -8.17 -4.42
N PRO A 15 -9.56 -8.60 -4.93
CA PRO A 15 -10.21 -9.79 -4.38
C PRO A 15 -9.36 -11.05 -4.47
N LYS A 16 -8.55 -11.18 -5.52
CA LYS A 16 -7.64 -12.32 -5.69
C LYS A 16 -6.50 -12.27 -4.66
N ILE A 17 -6.00 -11.07 -4.35
CA ILE A 17 -4.97 -10.88 -3.33
C ILE A 17 -5.53 -11.26 -1.95
N VAL A 18 -6.73 -10.81 -1.62
CA VAL A 18 -7.41 -11.16 -0.37
C VAL A 18 -7.60 -12.66 -0.25
N GLU A 19 -8.04 -13.32 -1.30
CA GLU A 19 -8.22 -14.77 -1.31
C GLU A 19 -6.91 -15.53 -1.11
N HIS A 20 -5.85 -15.07 -1.76
CA HIS A 20 -4.54 -15.73 -1.69
C HIS A 20 -3.90 -15.62 -0.30
N TYR A 21 -3.89 -14.43 0.29
CA TYR A 21 -3.22 -14.16 1.56
C TYR A 21 -4.13 -14.34 2.78
N GLY A 22 -5.43 -14.21 2.61
CA GLY A 22 -6.40 -14.30 3.70
C GLY A 22 -6.49 -13.02 4.53
N LEU A 23 -7.22 -13.09 5.63
CA LEU A 23 -7.45 -11.96 6.52
C LEU A 23 -6.37 -11.87 7.60
N SER A 24 -6.11 -10.66 8.04
CA SER A 24 -5.17 -10.39 9.14
C SER A 24 -5.72 -10.91 10.46
N LYS A 25 -4.83 -11.41 11.32
CA LYS A 25 -5.15 -11.76 12.71
C LYS A 25 -5.38 -10.53 13.56
N PHE A 26 -4.92 -9.36 13.11
CA PHE A 26 -4.94 -8.12 13.86
C PHE A 26 -6.04 -7.16 13.40
N GLN A 27 -6.53 -7.35 12.19
CA GLN A 27 -7.62 -6.56 11.58
C GLN A 27 -8.51 -7.52 10.82
N PRO A 28 -9.66 -7.95 11.38
CA PRO A 28 -10.50 -8.98 10.76
C PRO A 28 -11.26 -8.53 9.51
N SER A 29 -11.40 -7.22 9.31
CA SER A 29 -12.03 -6.66 8.11
C SER A 29 -10.99 -6.43 7.02
N THR A 30 -11.37 -6.65 5.74
CA THR A 30 -10.51 -6.31 4.61
C THR A 30 -10.29 -4.81 4.54
N PRO A 31 -9.08 -4.36 4.17
CA PRO A 31 -8.84 -2.92 4.07
C PRO A 31 -9.59 -2.30 2.90
N TYR A 32 -9.92 -1.03 3.02
CA TYR A 32 -10.41 -0.23 1.92
C TYR A 32 -9.24 0.19 1.06
N VAL A 33 -9.48 0.34 -0.25
CA VAL A 33 -8.51 0.93 -1.15
C VAL A 33 -8.99 2.32 -1.53
N ASP A 34 -8.21 3.32 -1.18
CA ASP A 34 -8.49 4.72 -1.47
C ASP A 34 -7.42 5.28 -2.42
N TYR A 35 -7.68 6.41 -3.00
CA TYR A 35 -6.83 7.03 -4.02
C TYR A 35 -6.66 8.51 -3.72
N ASP A 36 -5.43 9.00 -3.79
CA ASP A 36 -5.18 10.43 -3.66
C ASP A 36 -3.99 10.85 -4.51
N THR A 37 -3.77 12.16 -4.64
CA THR A 37 -2.67 12.70 -5.42
C THR A 37 -1.35 12.68 -4.68
N SER A 38 -1.38 12.87 -3.35
CA SER A 38 -0.19 12.86 -2.52
C SER A 38 -0.56 12.60 -1.06
N ILE A 39 0.44 12.25 -0.27
CA ILE A 39 0.28 12.10 1.18
C ILE A 39 -0.18 13.42 1.83
N TYR A 40 0.33 14.55 1.32
CA TYR A 40 -0.09 15.87 1.79
C TYR A 40 -1.57 16.12 1.53
N ALA A 41 -2.03 15.90 0.29
CA ALA A 41 -3.43 16.09 -0.09
C ALA A 41 -4.35 15.19 0.73
N HIS A 42 -3.96 13.94 0.96
CA HIS A 42 -4.77 12.98 1.70
C HIS A 42 -5.01 13.40 3.15
N TYR A 43 -3.97 13.84 3.85
CA TYR A 43 -4.06 14.16 5.28
C TYR A 43 -4.44 15.60 5.56
N SER A 44 -4.12 16.54 4.68
CA SER A 44 -4.49 17.95 4.87
C SER A 44 -5.86 18.31 4.29
N GLY A 45 -6.32 17.54 3.30
CA GLY A 45 -7.54 17.84 2.55
C GLY A 45 -7.36 18.99 1.54
N GLU A 46 -6.12 19.46 1.35
CA GLU A 46 -5.80 20.53 0.40
C GLU A 46 -5.13 19.93 -0.84
N GLU A 47 -5.25 20.62 -1.98
CA GLU A 47 -4.59 20.18 -3.19
C GLU A 47 -3.08 20.28 -3.07
N ASP A 48 -2.37 19.30 -3.62
CA ASP A 48 -0.91 19.29 -3.70
C ASP A 48 -0.48 20.29 -4.79
N ASP A 49 0.45 21.15 -4.45
CA ASP A 49 1.04 22.14 -5.37
C ASP A 49 2.18 21.56 -6.23
N GLY A 50 2.41 20.24 -6.12
CA GLY A 50 3.46 19.56 -6.85
C GLY A 50 4.80 19.50 -6.12
N THR A 51 4.92 20.09 -4.95
CA THR A 51 6.18 20.11 -4.19
C THR A 51 6.54 18.75 -3.59
N MET A 52 5.56 17.89 -3.39
CA MET A 52 5.73 16.58 -2.79
C MET A 52 6.14 15.48 -3.79
N GLY A 53 6.17 15.78 -5.10
CA GLY A 53 6.31 14.81 -6.19
C GLY A 53 7.23 13.63 -5.94
N GLU A 54 8.55 13.86 -5.85
CA GLU A 54 9.53 12.78 -5.66
C GLU A 54 9.56 12.20 -4.26
N GLN A 55 9.15 12.97 -3.27
CA GLN A 55 9.13 12.53 -1.87
C GLN A 55 7.87 11.75 -1.51
N ASN A 56 6.88 11.78 -2.40
CA ASN A 56 5.61 11.10 -2.18
C ASN A 56 5.81 9.58 -2.36
N PRO A 57 5.35 8.73 -1.42
CA PRO A 57 5.40 7.29 -1.64
C PRO A 57 4.43 6.86 -2.73
N ASP A 58 4.61 5.64 -3.25
CA ASP A 58 3.68 5.06 -4.23
C ASP A 58 2.31 4.79 -3.61
N ALA A 59 2.31 4.37 -2.35
CA ALA A 59 1.10 4.06 -1.58
C ALA A 59 1.48 3.92 -0.11
N GLU A 60 0.47 3.77 0.75
CA GLU A 60 0.70 3.41 2.15
C GLU A 60 -0.49 2.63 2.70
N TYR A 61 -0.25 1.88 3.77
CA TYR A 61 -1.31 1.25 4.55
C TYR A 61 -1.47 2.02 5.87
N CYS A 62 -2.69 2.49 6.13
CA CYS A 62 -3.03 3.15 7.39
C CYS A 62 -3.72 2.16 8.33
N ASN A 63 -3.03 1.77 9.38
CA ASN A 63 -3.56 0.81 10.35
C ASN A 63 -4.79 1.37 11.11
N MET A 64 -4.77 2.65 11.44
CA MET A 64 -5.86 3.28 12.20
C MET A 64 -7.18 3.26 11.47
N ASN A 65 -7.15 3.46 10.16
CA ASN A 65 -8.34 3.50 9.32
C ASN A 65 -8.58 2.20 8.56
N ASN A 66 -7.64 1.25 8.65
CA ASN A 66 -7.64 0.00 7.90
C ASN A 66 -7.85 0.25 6.39
N GLU A 67 -6.98 1.08 5.81
CA GLU A 67 -7.07 1.44 4.40
C GLU A 67 -5.71 1.44 3.72
N ILE A 68 -5.73 1.08 2.44
CA ILE A 68 -4.58 1.23 1.54
C ILE A 68 -4.85 2.47 0.71
N ILE A 69 -3.92 3.43 0.74
CA ILE A 69 -4.05 4.66 -0.05
C ILE A 69 -3.05 4.58 -1.20
N ILE A 70 -3.55 4.59 -2.43
CA ILE A 70 -2.72 4.62 -3.64
C ILE A 70 -2.57 6.06 -4.07
N TYR A 71 -1.32 6.52 -4.20
CA TYR A 71 -1.01 7.84 -4.74
C TYR A 71 -0.88 7.69 -6.25
N TYR A 72 -2.01 7.77 -6.94
CA TYR A 72 -2.16 7.35 -8.32
C TYR A 72 -1.22 8.02 -9.33
N PRO A 73 -0.73 9.27 -9.13
CA PRO A 73 0.25 9.84 -10.06
C PRO A 73 1.58 9.08 -10.12
N LYS A 74 1.88 8.25 -9.11
CA LYS A 74 3.09 7.42 -9.06
C LYS A 74 2.96 6.12 -9.82
N MET A 75 1.74 5.70 -10.17
CA MET A 75 1.51 4.43 -10.84
C MET A 75 1.91 4.49 -12.30
N GLU A 76 2.75 3.56 -12.74
CA GLU A 76 3.33 3.55 -14.09
C GLU A 76 2.58 2.61 -15.04
N ASP A 77 2.23 1.42 -14.56
CA ASP A 77 1.58 0.40 -15.37
C ASP A 77 0.81 -0.59 -14.48
N LYS A 78 0.16 -1.58 -15.11
CA LYS A 78 -0.62 -2.60 -14.41
C LYS A 78 0.21 -3.39 -13.41
N GLU A 79 1.42 -3.79 -13.80
CA GLU A 79 2.34 -4.53 -12.93
C GLU A 79 2.66 -3.73 -11.67
N HIS A 80 2.96 -2.44 -11.83
CA HIS A 80 3.26 -1.55 -10.72
C HIS A 80 2.08 -1.45 -9.75
N VAL A 81 0.86 -1.32 -10.27
CA VAL A 81 -0.36 -1.26 -9.43
C VAL A 81 -0.51 -2.54 -8.60
N ILE A 82 -0.34 -3.70 -9.24
CA ILE A 82 -0.51 -4.99 -8.54
C ILE A 82 0.59 -5.19 -7.50
N GLN A 83 1.85 -4.89 -7.84
CA GLN A 83 2.97 -4.96 -6.88
C GLN A 83 2.72 -4.06 -5.67
N THR A 84 2.21 -2.86 -5.91
CA THR A 84 1.89 -1.90 -4.86
C THR A 84 0.80 -2.43 -3.94
N LEU A 85 -0.27 -3.00 -4.50
CA LEU A 85 -1.35 -3.61 -3.71
C LEU A 85 -0.84 -4.77 -2.86
N VAL A 86 -0.03 -5.65 -3.44
CA VAL A 86 0.56 -6.79 -2.72
C VAL A 86 1.42 -6.30 -1.56
N HIS A 87 2.27 -5.30 -1.81
CA HIS A 87 3.15 -4.71 -0.80
C HIS A 87 2.35 -4.15 0.38
N GLU A 88 1.36 -3.30 0.10
CA GLU A 88 0.57 -2.67 1.16
C GLU A 88 -0.34 -3.68 1.87
N TYR A 89 -0.80 -4.72 1.17
CA TYR A 89 -1.56 -5.80 1.80
C TYR A 89 -0.72 -6.56 2.83
N GLN A 90 0.59 -6.69 2.61
CA GLN A 90 1.48 -7.30 3.60
C GLN A 90 1.49 -6.51 4.90
N HIS A 91 1.48 -5.18 4.83
CA HIS A 91 1.39 -4.34 6.03
C HIS A 91 0.07 -4.52 6.77
N TYR A 92 -1.02 -4.73 6.04
CA TYR A 92 -2.30 -5.09 6.64
C TYR A 92 -2.21 -6.41 7.45
N LEU A 93 -1.46 -7.39 6.95
CA LEU A 93 -1.28 -8.69 7.61
C LEU A 93 -0.32 -8.63 8.81
N GLN A 94 0.54 -7.63 8.88
CA GLN A 94 1.61 -7.54 9.88
C GLN A 94 1.09 -6.98 11.20
N SER A 95 1.78 -7.35 12.31
CA SER A 95 1.44 -6.84 13.63
C SER A 95 1.86 -5.38 13.79
N PRO A 96 0.93 -4.46 14.11
CA PRO A 96 1.29 -3.06 14.38
C PRO A 96 2.26 -2.90 15.56
N SER A 97 2.14 -3.74 16.57
CA SER A 97 3.03 -3.71 17.74
C SER A 97 4.47 -4.04 17.37
N TRP A 98 4.66 -5.01 16.46
CA TRP A 98 5.99 -5.38 16.01
C TRP A 98 6.60 -4.31 15.13
N MET A 99 5.82 -3.65 14.30
CA MET A 99 6.29 -2.54 13.49
C MET A 99 6.85 -1.42 14.37
N LYS A 100 6.11 -1.02 15.40
CA LYS A 100 6.53 -0.02 16.37
C LYS A 100 7.81 -0.46 17.11
N ARG A 101 7.88 -1.73 17.50
CA ARG A 101 9.04 -2.29 18.20
C ARG A 101 10.31 -2.16 17.37
N TYR A 102 10.26 -2.49 16.08
CA TYR A 102 11.42 -2.38 15.21
C TYR A 102 11.86 -0.94 15.02
N TYR A 103 10.94 0.00 14.91
CA TYR A 103 11.30 1.43 14.87
C TYR A 103 12.01 1.85 16.15
N ASN A 104 11.53 1.39 17.30
CA ASN A 104 12.16 1.69 18.59
C ASN A 104 13.56 1.06 18.72
N MET A 105 13.86 0.02 17.96
CA MET A 105 15.19 -0.62 17.91
C MET A 105 16.15 0.12 16.96
N GLY A 106 15.69 1.19 16.30
CA GLY A 106 16.55 2.02 15.47
C GLY A 106 16.59 1.66 13.99
N TYR A 107 15.72 0.77 13.51
CA TYR A 107 15.65 0.46 12.08
C TYR A 107 15.08 1.63 11.31
N ASN A 108 15.72 1.97 10.18
CA ASN A 108 15.20 2.95 9.23
C ASN A 108 14.05 2.34 8.44
N TYR A 109 13.26 3.19 7.78
CA TYR A 109 12.14 2.74 6.96
C TYR A 109 12.56 1.70 5.91
N SER A 110 13.63 1.97 5.16
CA SER A 110 14.11 1.07 4.11
C SER A 110 14.71 -0.24 4.62
N ASP A 111 15.26 -0.23 5.84
CA ASP A 111 15.89 -1.39 6.48
C ASP A 111 14.94 -2.14 7.40
N HIS A 112 13.73 -1.63 7.59
CA HIS A 112 12.75 -2.19 8.51
C HIS A 112 12.36 -3.61 8.04
N PRO A 113 12.45 -4.62 8.92
CA PRO A 113 12.14 -6.01 8.53
C PRO A 113 10.77 -6.19 7.86
N TYR A 114 9.78 -5.41 8.25
CA TYR A 114 8.45 -5.47 7.65
C TYR A 114 8.44 -4.97 6.21
N GLU A 115 9.23 -3.92 5.92
CA GLU A 115 9.39 -3.44 4.54
C GLU A 115 10.10 -4.47 3.67
N ILE A 116 11.17 -5.09 4.19
CA ILE A 116 11.90 -6.13 3.46
C ILE A 116 10.98 -7.32 3.16
N ALA A 117 10.17 -7.74 4.12
CA ALA A 117 9.22 -8.83 3.92
C ALA A 117 8.16 -8.46 2.87
N ALA A 118 7.65 -7.23 2.90
CA ALA A 118 6.67 -6.75 1.94
C ALA A 118 7.26 -6.68 0.52
N TYR A 119 8.49 -6.22 0.37
CA TYR A 119 9.17 -6.18 -0.92
C TYR A 119 9.34 -7.57 -1.54
N LYS A 120 9.62 -8.58 -0.73
CA LYS A 120 9.74 -9.96 -1.23
C LYS A 120 8.44 -10.46 -1.86
N GLU A 121 7.31 -10.07 -1.29
CA GLU A 121 6.00 -10.52 -1.79
C GLU A 121 5.60 -9.83 -3.09
N GLU A 122 6.19 -8.70 -3.44
CA GLU A 122 5.88 -8.00 -4.70
C GLU A 122 6.06 -8.87 -5.94
N ASP A 123 6.99 -9.83 -5.91
CA ASP A 123 7.21 -10.76 -7.03
C ASP A 123 6.00 -11.67 -7.28
N ASN A 124 5.12 -11.82 -6.32
CA ASN A 124 3.90 -12.60 -6.45
C ASN A 124 2.82 -11.92 -7.32
N TYR A 125 3.07 -10.69 -7.80
CA TYR A 125 2.12 -9.98 -8.65
C TYR A 125 1.65 -10.80 -9.84
N LYS A 126 2.49 -11.71 -10.32
CA LYS A 126 2.21 -12.59 -11.46
C LYS A 126 1.03 -13.51 -11.21
N LEU A 127 0.74 -13.83 -9.95
CA LEU A 127 -0.38 -14.68 -9.56
C LEU A 127 -1.73 -13.99 -9.77
N PHE A 128 -1.74 -12.67 -9.89
CA PHE A 128 -2.95 -11.86 -9.88
C PHE A 128 -3.25 -11.19 -11.22
N ILE A 129 -2.37 -11.35 -12.19
CA ILE A 129 -2.58 -10.82 -13.55
C ILE A 129 -3.73 -11.55 -14.24
#